data_5bda79bd6c2177b7a93a88b8b23892ba
#
_entry.id   5bda79bd6c2177b7a93a88b8b23892ba
#
_cell.length_a   1.000
_cell.length_b   1.000
_cell.length_c   1.000
_cell.angle_alpha   90.00
_cell.angle_beta   90.00
_cell.angle_gamma   90.00
#
_symmetry.space_group_name_H-M   'P 1'
#
loop_
_entity.id
_entity.type
_entity.pdbx_description
1 polymer ?
#
loop_
_entity_poly.entity_id
_entity_poly.type
_entity_poly.pdbx_seq_one_letter_code
_entity_poly.pdbx_strand_id
1 'polypeptide(L)'
;MQLRPHQRRACDAMLVHDKGQIIVPTGGGKTLTMINDIVENCKYIDNGWTIVVVAPRILLAEQLCSEFLEVIDTTHTHILHVHSGETHHFSTTKPDKINLFVNTARTAGENVLIFTTYHSLNRIQSADVEVNTIYFDEAHNSVQRSFFGPTEHFSTHSDRSYFFTATPKHSATIAKPGMNDVEVYGNIICKVSAPELVEGGYILPPKVVVKQMEMVQDRQVIYDRDANHLMDTIDDQNVGKILVCARTTKQLIGLTTQSDLCKELHDRGYSWMMITSKTGAIIDGQKVNREVFFDTLNSWGKDSSKKFVVMHHSILSEGINVNGLEAVVFLRSMDYIGISQTIGRVIRLGDRQKTFGLVCVPVYDKVGISTSRKVQAVVDTVFHQGEPAISVIKR
;
A
#
# COMPACT_ATOMS: atom_id res chain seq x y z
N MET A 1 -21.44 -5.69 9.69
CA MET A 1 -20.01 -5.98 9.41
C MET A 1 -19.40 -6.63 10.64
N GLN A 2 -18.61 -7.71 10.51
CA GLN A 2 -17.98 -8.36 11.64
C GLN A 2 -16.49 -7.99 11.69
N LEU A 3 -16.10 -7.22 12.71
CA LEU A 3 -14.72 -6.82 12.93
C LEU A 3 -13.91 -7.94 13.58
N ARG A 4 -12.64 -8.04 13.19
CA ARG A 4 -11.65 -8.86 13.88
C ARG A 4 -11.31 -8.23 15.25
N PRO A 5 -10.81 -9.00 16.25
CA PRO A 5 -10.53 -8.45 17.58
C PRO A 5 -9.61 -7.22 17.58
N HIS A 6 -8.54 -7.22 16.82
CA HIS A 6 -7.62 -6.09 16.72
C HIS A 6 -8.25 -4.85 16.03
N GLN A 7 -9.16 -5.06 15.07
CA GLN A 7 -9.91 -3.95 14.45
C GLN A 7 -10.90 -3.34 15.43
N ARG A 8 -11.59 -4.17 16.23
CA ARG A 8 -12.47 -3.68 17.30
C ARG A 8 -11.66 -2.84 18.30
N ARG A 9 -10.52 -3.34 18.76
CA ARG A 9 -9.62 -2.61 19.68
C ARG A 9 -9.18 -1.26 19.09
N ALA A 10 -8.88 -1.20 17.79
CA ALA A 10 -8.54 0.06 17.13
C ALA A 10 -9.73 1.03 17.10
N CYS A 11 -10.93 0.56 16.76
CA CYS A 11 -12.14 1.39 16.78
C CYS A 11 -12.45 1.88 18.19
N ASP A 12 -12.36 1.02 19.21
CA ASP A 12 -12.59 1.40 20.60
C ASP A 12 -11.59 2.49 21.07
N ALA A 13 -10.33 2.42 20.64
CA ALA A 13 -9.33 3.45 20.90
C ALA A 13 -9.68 4.78 20.20
N MET A 14 -10.21 4.73 18.98
CA MET A 14 -10.64 5.92 18.24
C MET A 14 -11.90 6.58 18.84
N LEU A 15 -12.72 5.84 19.59
CA LEU A 15 -13.85 6.42 20.34
C LEU A 15 -13.41 7.27 21.55
N VAL A 16 -12.22 6.99 22.10
CA VAL A 16 -11.70 7.65 23.31
C VAL A 16 -10.73 8.78 22.98
N HIS A 17 -10.13 8.74 21.81
CA HIS A 17 -9.08 9.67 21.38
C HIS A 17 -9.45 10.35 20.07
N ASP A 18 -9.52 11.67 20.04
CA ASP A 18 -9.81 12.44 18.82
C ASP A 18 -8.60 12.54 17.87
N LYS A 19 -7.40 12.22 18.37
CA LYS A 19 -6.16 12.20 17.59
C LYS A 19 -5.28 11.01 17.97
N GLY A 20 -4.68 10.35 16.97
CA GLY A 20 -3.69 9.33 17.26
C GLY A 20 -3.23 8.48 16.08
N GLN A 21 -2.19 7.72 16.36
CA GLN A 21 -1.59 6.80 15.42
C GLN A 21 -2.12 5.38 15.62
N ILE A 22 -2.51 4.73 14.53
CA ILE A 22 -2.96 3.33 14.50
C ILE A 22 -1.93 2.53 13.69
N ILE A 23 -1.10 1.76 14.42
CA ILE A 23 -0.01 0.97 13.83
C ILE A 23 -0.50 -0.46 13.62
N VAL A 24 -0.77 -0.79 12.37
CA VAL A 24 -1.29 -2.10 11.97
C VAL A 24 -0.50 -2.64 10.78
N PRO A 25 0.04 -3.86 10.85
CA PRO A 25 0.78 -4.48 9.74
C PRO A 25 -0.06 -4.52 8.45
N THR A 26 0.63 -4.56 7.31
CA THR A 26 -0.02 -4.75 6.01
C THR A 26 -0.82 -6.04 6.01
N GLY A 27 -2.06 -6.01 5.52
CA GLY A 27 -3.00 -7.14 5.58
C GLY A 27 -3.84 -7.19 6.85
N GLY A 28 -3.58 -6.35 7.85
CA GLY A 28 -4.37 -6.28 9.09
C GLY A 28 -5.74 -5.59 8.96
N GLY A 29 -6.09 -5.06 7.77
CA GLY A 29 -7.42 -4.51 7.49
C GLY A 29 -7.64 -3.09 8.01
N LYS A 30 -6.67 -2.20 7.81
CA LYS A 30 -6.76 -0.75 8.14
C LYS A 30 -8.00 -0.08 7.55
N THR A 31 -8.27 -0.32 6.26
CA THR A 31 -9.43 0.23 5.54
C THR A 31 -10.75 -0.10 6.25
N LEU A 32 -10.92 -1.36 6.66
CA LEU A 32 -12.15 -1.79 7.33
C LEU A 32 -12.32 -1.13 8.72
N THR A 33 -11.22 -0.80 9.39
CA THR A 33 -11.25 -0.03 10.65
C THR A 33 -11.72 1.40 10.40
N MET A 34 -11.24 2.08 9.35
CA MET A 34 -11.70 3.43 8.97
C MET A 34 -13.20 3.41 8.61
N ILE A 35 -13.62 2.46 7.77
CA ILE A 35 -15.03 2.32 7.36
C ILE A 35 -15.92 2.11 8.58
N ASN A 36 -15.54 1.23 9.50
CA ASN A 36 -16.34 0.96 10.69
C ASN A 36 -16.42 2.19 11.61
N ASP A 37 -15.33 2.94 11.77
CA ASP A 37 -15.35 4.18 12.55
C ASP A 37 -16.34 5.19 11.98
N ILE A 38 -16.39 5.34 10.65
CA ILE A 38 -17.39 6.19 9.98
C ILE A 38 -18.81 5.67 10.25
N VAL A 39 -19.05 4.37 10.02
CA VAL A 39 -20.39 3.77 10.18
C VAL A 39 -20.90 3.88 11.61
N GLU A 40 -20.05 3.68 12.61
CA GLU A 40 -20.46 3.71 14.02
C GLU A 40 -20.59 5.15 14.56
N ASN A 41 -19.67 6.03 14.19
CA ASN A 41 -19.62 7.39 14.76
C ASN A 41 -20.47 8.40 14.00
N CYS A 42 -20.61 8.26 12.68
CA CYS A 42 -21.43 9.20 11.91
C CYS A 42 -22.93 9.01 12.12
N LYS A 43 -23.35 7.92 12.76
CA LYS A 43 -24.73 7.75 13.22
C LYS A 43 -25.16 8.77 14.30
N TYR A 44 -24.18 9.33 15.03
CA TYR A 44 -24.41 10.22 16.17
C TYR A 44 -24.10 11.68 15.86
N ILE A 45 -23.56 11.97 14.67
CA ILE A 45 -23.31 13.34 14.23
C ILE A 45 -24.55 13.80 13.45
N ASP A 46 -25.10 14.96 13.82
CA ASP A 46 -26.16 15.61 13.05
C ASP A 46 -25.70 15.75 11.59
N ASN A 47 -26.61 15.59 10.66
CA ASN A 47 -26.35 15.62 9.23
C ASN A 47 -25.46 16.81 8.82
N GLY A 48 -24.63 16.62 7.80
CA GLY A 48 -23.75 17.67 7.27
C GLY A 48 -22.29 17.56 7.68
N TRP A 49 -21.81 16.37 8.02
CA TRP A 49 -20.38 16.15 8.29
C TRP A 49 -19.53 16.07 7.00
N THR A 50 -18.27 16.42 7.14
CA THR A 50 -17.26 16.28 6.08
C THR A 50 -16.15 15.35 6.58
N ILE A 51 -15.92 14.27 5.87
CA ILE A 51 -14.83 13.31 6.14
C ILE A 51 -13.84 13.32 4.99
N VAL A 52 -12.56 13.30 5.32
CA VAL A 52 -11.47 13.25 4.35
C VAL A 52 -10.66 11.96 4.53
N VAL A 53 -10.42 11.24 3.44
CA VAL A 53 -9.53 10.07 3.39
C VAL A 53 -8.35 10.40 2.49
N VAL A 54 -7.15 10.41 3.06
CA VAL A 54 -5.91 10.79 2.39
C VAL A 54 -5.11 9.53 2.04
N ALA A 55 -4.81 9.35 0.77
CA ALA A 55 -4.02 8.23 0.25
C ALA A 55 -2.69 8.71 -0.35
N PRO A 56 -1.65 7.87 -0.42
CA PRO A 56 -0.38 8.25 -1.02
C PRO A 56 -0.45 8.43 -2.54
N ARG A 57 -1.40 7.78 -3.21
CA ARG A 57 -1.53 7.78 -4.69
C ARG A 57 -3.00 7.77 -5.13
N ILE A 58 -3.25 8.29 -6.35
CA ILE A 58 -4.59 8.36 -6.95
C ILE A 58 -5.25 6.99 -7.00
N LEU A 59 -4.58 5.97 -7.52
CA LEU A 59 -5.14 4.60 -7.60
C LEU A 59 -5.55 4.04 -6.24
N LEU A 60 -4.80 4.36 -5.18
CA LEU A 60 -5.19 3.94 -3.84
C LEU A 60 -6.39 4.74 -3.31
N ALA A 61 -6.49 6.04 -3.63
CA ALA A 61 -7.65 6.84 -3.29
C ALA A 61 -8.93 6.30 -3.96
N GLU A 62 -8.83 5.88 -5.22
CA GLU A 62 -9.93 5.25 -5.96
C GLU A 62 -10.30 3.87 -5.39
N GLN A 63 -9.29 3.05 -5.06
CA GLN A 63 -9.52 1.75 -4.42
C GLN A 63 -10.18 1.91 -3.05
N LEU A 64 -9.71 2.83 -2.21
CA LEU A 64 -10.33 3.14 -0.92
C LEU A 64 -11.77 3.60 -1.12
N CYS A 65 -12.04 4.50 -2.09
CA CYS A 65 -13.40 4.90 -2.41
C CYS A 65 -14.29 3.70 -2.73
N SER A 66 -13.85 2.79 -3.60
CA SER A 66 -14.62 1.59 -3.95
C SER A 66 -14.89 0.70 -2.74
N GLU A 67 -13.89 0.47 -1.88
CA GLU A 67 -14.05 -0.34 -0.66
C GLU A 67 -15.01 0.33 0.35
N PHE A 68 -14.98 1.66 0.48
CA PHE A 68 -15.89 2.41 1.34
C PHE A 68 -17.34 2.33 0.84
N LEU A 69 -17.55 2.47 -0.48
CA LEU A 69 -18.87 2.43 -1.09
C LEU A 69 -19.55 1.05 -1.06
N GLU A 70 -18.81 -0.03 -0.82
CA GLU A 70 -19.39 -1.35 -0.58
C GLU A 70 -20.16 -1.42 0.76
N VAL A 71 -19.91 -0.50 1.70
CA VAL A 71 -20.42 -0.56 3.07
C VAL A 71 -21.20 0.68 3.48
N ILE A 72 -20.75 1.87 3.06
CA ILE A 72 -21.35 3.15 3.46
C ILE A 72 -22.60 3.43 2.62
N ASP A 73 -23.70 3.74 3.30
CA ASP A 73 -24.91 4.21 2.64
C ASP A 73 -24.70 5.62 2.06
N THR A 74 -24.89 5.74 0.76
CA THR A 74 -24.70 7.00 0.02
C THR A 74 -25.98 7.78 -0.21
N THR A 75 -27.10 7.39 0.37
CA THR A 75 -28.40 8.07 0.18
C THR A 75 -28.34 9.55 0.53
N HIS A 76 -27.57 9.91 1.59
CA HIS A 76 -27.36 11.28 2.05
C HIS A 76 -25.86 11.64 2.13
N THR A 77 -25.03 11.00 1.33
CA THR A 77 -23.56 11.19 1.33
C THR A 77 -23.05 11.43 -0.07
N HIS A 78 -22.48 12.60 -0.31
CA HIS A 78 -21.87 12.97 -1.56
C HIS A 78 -20.39 12.55 -1.60
N ILE A 79 -19.95 12.05 -2.75
CA ILE A 79 -18.57 11.64 -2.97
C ILE A 79 -17.84 12.72 -3.77
N LEU A 80 -16.69 13.15 -3.27
CA LEU A 80 -15.81 14.10 -3.93
C LEU A 80 -14.39 13.55 -4.04
N HIS A 81 -13.82 13.55 -5.23
CA HIS A 81 -12.40 13.28 -5.43
C HIS A 81 -11.61 14.58 -5.60
N VAL A 82 -10.54 14.72 -4.80
CA VAL A 82 -9.62 15.88 -4.90
C VAL A 82 -8.25 15.38 -5.33
N HIS A 83 -8.13 15.11 -6.63
CA HIS A 83 -6.89 14.73 -7.31
C HIS A 83 -7.02 14.94 -8.83
N SER A 84 -5.91 14.81 -9.57
CA SER A 84 -5.87 15.02 -11.01
C SER A 84 -6.19 13.79 -11.86
N GLY A 85 -6.53 12.65 -11.23
CA GLY A 85 -6.91 11.42 -11.95
C GLY A 85 -8.34 11.45 -12.45
N GLU A 86 -8.64 10.64 -13.45
CA GLU A 86 -10.00 10.35 -13.90
C GLU A 86 -10.69 9.43 -12.87
N THR A 87 -11.97 9.67 -12.61
CA THR A 87 -12.78 8.90 -11.67
C THR A 87 -14.24 8.93 -12.10
N HIS A 88 -15.03 7.94 -11.66
CA HIS A 88 -16.48 7.90 -11.93
C HIS A 88 -17.28 8.89 -11.08
N HIS A 89 -16.68 9.53 -10.10
CA HIS A 89 -17.33 10.51 -9.24
C HIS A 89 -16.89 11.94 -9.60
N PHE A 90 -17.58 12.92 -9.04
CA PHE A 90 -17.18 14.32 -9.23
C PHE A 90 -15.76 14.54 -8.68
N SER A 91 -14.91 15.13 -9.51
CA SER A 91 -13.50 15.37 -9.21
C SER A 91 -13.09 16.79 -9.53
N THR A 92 -12.38 17.43 -8.61
CA THR A 92 -11.81 18.76 -8.83
C THR A 92 -10.62 19.03 -7.92
N THR A 93 -9.66 19.80 -8.41
CA THR A 93 -8.54 20.35 -7.62
C THR A 93 -8.65 21.87 -7.41
N LYS A 94 -9.76 22.49 -7.83
CA LYS A 94 -10.00 23.93 -7.71
C LYS A 94 -10.64 24.25 -6.36
N PRO A 95 -9.97 25.04 -5.48
CA PRO A 95 -10.48 25.34 -4.14
C PRO A 95 -11.90 25.87 -4.10
N ASP A 96 -12.23 26.82 -4.99
CA ASP A 96 -13.58 27.40 -5.06
C ASP A 96 -14.67 26.35 -5.35
N LYS A 97 -14.36 25.36 -6.22
CA LYS A 97 -15.30 24.27 -6.51
C LYS A 97 -15.41 23.27 -5.36
N ILE A 98 -14.33 23.02 -4.65
CA ILE A 98 -14.33 22.18 -3.44
C ILE A 98 -15.21 22.86 -2.39
N ASN A 99 -14.97 24.16 -2.12
CA ASN A 99 -15.74 24.93 -1.17
C ASN A 99 -17.24 24.94 -1.50
N LEU A 100 -17.59 25.24 -2.75
CA LEU A 100 -18.98 25.26 -3.21
C LEU A 100 -19.64 23.88 -3.01
N PHE A 101 -18.98 22.80 -3.39
CA PHE A 101 -19.51 21.44 -3.29
C PHE A 101 -19.79 21.07 -1.83
N VAL A 102 -18.81 21.24 -0.95
CA VAL A 102 -18.91 20.90 0.47
C VAL A 102 -19.98 21.73 1.17
N ASN A 103 -19.95 23.05 0.99
CA ASN A 103 -20.90 23.93 1.67
C ASN A 103 -22.34 23.79 1.16
N THR A 104 -22.54 23.46 -0.13
CA THR A 104 -23.87 23.15 -0.68
C THR A 104 -24.44 21.89 -0.02
N ALA A 105 -23.67 20.83 0.07
CA ALA A 105 -24.13 19.58 0.72
C ALA A 105 -24.43 19.81 2.21
N ARG A 106 -23.51 20.46 2.94
CA ARG A 106 -23.72 20.76 4.38
C ARG A 106 -24.92 21.64 4.65
N THR A 107 -25.18 22.64 3.79
CA THR A 107 -26.37 23.50 3.93
C THR A 107 -27.66 22.71 3.70
N ALA A 108 -27.63 21.68 2.87
CA ALA A 108 -28.73 20.74 2.69
C ALA A 108 -28.86 19.69 3.81
N GLY A 109 -27.97 19.69 4.80
CA GLY A 109 -27.90 18.68 5.85
C GLY A 109 -27.35 17.35 5.35
N GLU A 110 -26.62 17.34 4.25
CA GLU A 110 -26.05 16.14 3.63
C GLU A 110 -24.56 16.02 3.89
N ASN A 111 -24.05 14.82 3.87
CA ASN A 111 -22.68 14.48 4.21
C ASN A 111 -21.76 14.53 2.99
N VAL A 112 -20.47 14.77 3.22
CA VAL A 112 -19.46 14.72 2.16
C VAL A 112 -18.32 13.80 2.56
N LEU A 113 -18.00 12.84 1.70
CA LEU A 113 -16.84 11.96 1.83
C LEU A 113 -15.84 12.30 0.72
N ILE A 114 -14.68 12.81 1.12
CA ILE A 114 -13.64 13.28 0.21
C ILE A 114 -12.50 12.28 0.16
N PHE A 115 -12.17 11.80 -1.04
CA PHE A 115 -10.97 11.01 -1.29
C PHE A 115 -9.91 11.88 -1.96
N THR A 116 -8.73 11.93 -1.36
CA THR A 116 -7.64 12.79 -1.84
C THR A 116 -6.29 12.10 -1.74
N THR A 117 -5.27 12.76 -2.30
CA THR A 117 -3.88 12.34 -2.13
C THR A 117 -3.11 13.36 -1.31
N TYR A 118 -1.97 12.95 -0.70
CA TYR A 118 -1.07 13.89 -0.03
C TYR A 118 -0.66 15.05 -0.93
N HIS A 119 -0.52 14.83 -2.24
CA HIS A 119 -0.20 15.86 -3.22
C HIS A 119 -1.31 16.91 -3.39
N SER A 120 -2.56 16.52 -3.16
CA SER A 120 -3.72 17.40 -3.38
C SER A 120 -4.35 17.91 -2.09
N LEU A 121 -3.87 17.46 -0.93
CA LEU A 121 -4.42 17.83 0.37
C LEU A 121 -4.40 19.35 0.61
N ASN A 122 -3.37 20.05 0.12
CA ASN A 122 -3.29 21.51 0.16
C ASN A 122 -4.43 22.21 -0.60
N ARG A 123 -5.10 21.55 -1.56
CA ARG A 123 -6.26 22.11 -2.28
C ARG A 123 -7.49 22.17 -1.39
N ILE A 124 -7.66 21.16 -0.52
CA ILE A 124 -8.74 21.16 0.48
C ILE A 124 -8.45 22.23 1.53
N GLN A 125 -7.22 22.35 1.99
CA GLN A 125 -6.80 23.42 2.91
C GLN A 125 -7.09 24.82 2.30
N SER A 126 -6.74 25.03 1.02
CA SER A 126 -7.00 26.30 0.33
C SER A 126 -8.48 26.54 0.04
N ALA A 127 -9.32 25.55 0.10
CA ALA A 127 -10.78 25.67 -0.05
C ALA A 127 -11.46 26.18 1.23
N ASP A 128 -10.75 26.19 2.36
CA ASP A 128 -11.24 26.67 3.66
C ASP A 128 -12.59 26.04 4.04
N VAL A 129 -12.64 24.70 3.99
CA VAL A 129 -13.80 23.91 4.37
C VAL A 129 -13.57 23.25 5.72
N GLU A 130 -14.63 23.20 6.54
CA GLU A 130 -14.61 22.50 7.80
C GLU A 130 -14.56 20.99 7.59
N VAL A 131 -13.63 20.32 8.27
CA VAL A 131 -13.42 18.87 8.21
C VAL A 131 -13.62 18.28 9.59
N ASN A 132 -14.64 17.41 9.74
CA ASN A 132 -14.93 16.78 11.03
C ASN A 132 -13.95 15.63 11.32
N THR A 133 -13.70 14.75 10.35
CA THR A 133 -12.76 13.65 10.56
C THR A 133 -11.83 13.49 9.35
N ILE A 134 -10.56 13.28 9.64
CA ILE A 134 -9.58 12.99 8.59
C ILE A 134 -8.80 11.71 8.91
N TYR A 135 -8.72 10.81 7.91
CA TYR A 135 -7.93 9.59 7.96
C TYR A 135 -6.75 9.71 7.01
N PHE A 136 -5.55 9.51 7.54
CA PHE A 136 -4.32 9.47 6.76
C PHE A 136 -3.88 8.02 6.56
N ASP A 137 -4.13 7.45 5.39
CA ASP A 137 -3.62 6.10 5.07
C ASP A 137 -2.15 6.17 4.63
N GLU A 138 -1.39 5.14 4.98
CA GLU A 138 0.05 5.08 4.83
C GLU A 138 0.74 6.37 5.33
N ALA A 139 0.40 6.76 6.56
CA ALA A 139 0.72 8.05 7.17
C ALA A 139 2.23 8.37 7.24
N HIS A 140 3.11 7.37 7.10
CA HIS A 140 4.56 7.61 6.98
C HIS A 140 4.94 8.47 5.74
N ASN A 141 4.03 8.66 4.78
CA ASN A 141 4.23 9.57 3.65
C ASN A 141 4.10 11.04 4.04
N SER A 142 3.29 11.35 5.04
CA SER A 142 2.99 12.73 5.49
C SER A 142 4.21 13.51 5.99
N VAL A 143 5.27 12.81 6.42
CA VAL A 143 6.52 13.45 6.88
C VAL A 143 7.37 14.05 5.77
N GLN A 144 6.97 13.90 4.50
CA GLN A 144 7.65 14.57 3.39
C GLN A 144 7.39 16.08 3.46
N ARG A 145 8.43 16.88 3.19
CA ARG A 145 8.38 18.34 3.32
C ARG A 145 7.19 19.00 2.60
N SER A 146 6.82 18.46 1.44
CA SER A 146 5.69 18.97 0.63
C SER A 146 4.32 18.59 1.18
N PHE A 147 4.23 17.59 2.07
CA PHE A 147 2.98 17.05 2.60
C PHE A 147 2.75 17.42 4.06
N PHE A 148 3.82 17.75 4.77
CA PHE A 148 3.77 17.99 6.21
C PHE A 148 2.88 19.17 6.58
N GLY A 149 3.03 20.34 5.92
CA GLY A 149 2.25 21.53 6.23
C GLY A 149 0.72 21.32 6.18
N PRO A 150 0.17 20.80 5.09
CA PRO A 150 -1.25 20.44 5.05
C PRO A 150 -1.64 19.35 6.06
N THR A 151 -0.77 18.39 6.36
CA THR A 151 -1.02 17.36 7.38
C THR A 151 -1.13 17.99 8.78
N GLU A 152 -0.17 18.84 9.15
CA GLU A 152 -0.17 19.60 10.41
C GLU A 152 -1.42 20.47 10.55
N HIS A 153 -1.82 21.16 9.47
CA HIS A 153 -3.03 21.97 9.44
C HIS A 153 -4.26 21.15 9.82
N PHE A 154 -4.53 20.05 9.07
CA PHE A 154 -5.72 19.23 9.35
C PHE A 154 -5.64 18.47 10.66
N SER A 155 -4.45 18.07 11.10
CA SER A 155 -4.25 17.49 12.44
C SER A 155 -4.67 18.44 13.57
N THR A 156 -4.60 19.75 13.33
CA THR A 156 -4.88 20.77 14.35
C THR A 156 -6.30 21.33 14.24
N HIS A 157 -6.88 21.35 13.03
CA HIS A 157 -8.14 22.04 12.75
C HIS A 157 -9.33 21.09 12.46
N SER A 158 -9.09 19.78 12.32
CA SER A 158 -10.18 18.82 12.26
C SER A 158 -10.59 18.37 13.66
N ASP A 159 -11.87 18.02 13.86
CA ASP A 159 -12.35 17.53 15.16
C ASP A 159 -11.65 16.21 15.53
N ARG A 160 -11.45 15.32 14.53
CA ARG A 160 -10.80 14.02 14.71
C ARG A 160 -9.76 13.76 13.61
N SER A 161 -8.57 13.28 13.97
CA SER A 161 -7.49 12.99 13.02
C SER A 161 -6.73 11.70 13.34
N TYR A 162 -6.71 10.76 12.40
CA TYR A 162 -6.11 9.44 12.61
C TYR A 162 -5.08 9.07 11.55
N PHE A 163 -3.95 8.55 12.01
CA PHE A 163 -2.76 8.26 11.22
C PHE A 163 -2.52 6.75 11.16
N PHE A 164 -2.90 6.13 10.04
CA PHE A 164 -2.77 4.70 9.82
C PHE A 164 -1.48 4.35 9.09
N THR A 165 -0.69 3.45 9.63
CA THR A 165 0.50 2.91 8.96
C THR A 165 0.93 1.56 9.53
N ALA A 166 1.62 0.77 8.72
CA ALA A 166 2.36 -0.42 9.17
C ALA A 166 3.82 -0.07 9.54
N THR A 167 4.33 1.06 9.05
CA THR A 167 5.76 1.38 9.01
C THR A 167 5.99 2.83 9.42
N PRO A 168 5.92 3.18 10.71
CA PRO A 168 6.13 4.54 11.17
C PRO A 168 7.48 5.10 10.71
N LYS A 169 7.50 6.39 10.40
CA LYS A 169 8.70 7.09 10.00
C LYS A 169 9.02 8.20 11.00
N HIS A 170 10.07 7.98 11.76
CA HIS A 170 10.50 8.90 12.81
C HIS A 170 11.59 9.85 12.32
N SER A 171 11.75 10.98 12.97
CA SER A 171 12.88 11.89 12.77
C SER A 171 13.80 11.89 13.99
N ALA A 172 15.09 11.81 13.73
CA ALA A 172 16.12 11.99 14.76
C ALA A 172 16.54 13.46 14.93
N THR A 173 15.89 14.39 14.24
CA THR A 173 16.19 15.82 14.24
C THR A 173 14.91 16.66 14.31
N ILE A 174 14.95 17.73 15.08
CA ILE A 174 13.84 18.69 15.20
C ILE A 174 13.58 19.43 13.88
N ALA A 175 14.60 19.55 13.02
CA ALA A 175 14.50 20.29 11.76
C ALA A 175 13.71 19.54 10.66
N LYS A 176 13.39 18.28 10.85
CA LYS A 176 12.65 17.46 9.88
C LYS A 176 11.43 16.83 10.53
N PRO A 177 10.29 16.83 9.85
CA PRO A 177 9.09 16.18 10.37
C PRO A 177 9.30 14.67 10.58
N GLY A 178 8.67 14.12 11.59
CA GLY A 178 8.64 12.69 11.89
C GLY A 178 7.37 12.32 12.63
N MET A 179 6.90 11.10 12.49
CA MET A 179 5.69 10.63 13.20
C MET A 179 5.88 10.51 14.72
N ASN A 180 7.10 10.70 15.22
CA ASN A 180 7.39 10.88 16.64
C ASN A 180 7.13 12.31 17.16
N ASP A 181 6.63 13.22 16.33
CA ASP A 181 6.09 14.50 16.72
C ASP A 181 4.64 14.32 17.21
N VAL A 182 4.46 14.27 18.53
CA VAL A 182 3.16 14.01 19.15
C VAL A 182 2.18 15.19 19.04
N GLU A 183 2.66 16.40 18.81
CA GLU A 183 1.81 17.57 18.59
C GLU A 183 1.00 17.41 17.30
N VAL A 184 1.66 16.89 16.25
CA VAL A 184 1.03 16.67 14.96
C VAL A 184 0.35 15.30 14.88
N TYR A 185 1.03 14.22 15.28
CA TYR A 185 0.55 12.87 15.02
C TYR A 185 -0.21 12.23 16.18
N GLY A 186 -0.23 12.88 17.34
CA GLY A 186 -0.76 12.28 18.56
C GLY A 186 0.07 11.08 19.04
N ASN A 187 -0.40 10.44 20.09
CA ASN A 187 0.18 9.21 20.62
C ASN A 187 -0.20 8.01 19.76
N ILE A 188 0.53 6.89 19.90
CA ILE A 188 0.08 5.61 19.39
C ILE A 188 -1.08 5.14 20.25
N ILE A 189 -2.30 5.20 19.71
CA ILE A 189 -3.53 4.81 20.42
C ILE A 189 -3.89 3.33 20.20
N CYS A 190 -3.41 2.73 19.12
CA CYS A 190 -3.52 1.31 18.88
C CYS A 190 -2.29 0.77 18.16
N LYS A 191 -1.71 -0.30 18.69
CA LYS A 191 -0.60 -1.05 18.07
C LYS A 191 -0.99 -2.51 17.96
N VAL A 192 -0.94 -3.05 16.75
CA VAL A 192 -1.19 -4.46 16.42
C VAL A 192 0.12 -5.08 15.96
N SER A 193 0.49 -6.23 16.52
CA SER A 193 1.71 -6.92 16.11
C SER A 193 1.45 -7.90 14.96
N ALA A 194 2.48 -8.18 14.14
CA ALA A 194 2.34 -9.18 13.10
C ALA A 194 2.20 -10.62 13.65
N PRO A 195 2.90 -11.02 14.73
CA PRO A 195 2.63 -12.30 15.39
C PRO A 195 1.18 -12.49 15.80
N GLU A 196 0.53 -11.46 16.39
CA GLU A 196 -0.89 -11.50 16.74
C GLU A 196 -1.77 -11.81 15.52
N LEU A 197 -1.46 -11.21 14.37
CA LEU A 197 -2.21 -11.42 13.13
C LEU A 197 -1.95 -12.82 12.54
N VAL A 198 -0.74 -13.36 12.69
CA VAL A 198 -0.40 -14.71 12.25
C VAL A 198 -1.09 -15.76 13.12
N GLU A 199 -1.03 -15.60 14.44
CA GLU A 199 -1.70 -16.48 15.42
C GLU A 199 -3.23 -16.47 15.25
N GLY A 200 -3.79 -15.30 14.94
CA GLY A 200 -5.20 -15.16 14.63
C GLY A 200 -5.62 -15.70 13.25
N GLY A 201 -4.67 -16.16 12.44
CA GLY A 201 -4.92 -16.63 11.07
C GLY A 201 -5.37 -15.53 10.09
N TYR A 202 -5.04 -14.28 10.36
CA TYR A 202 -5.43 -13.13 9.52
C TYR A 202 -4.41 -12.77 8.44
N ILE A 203 -3.14 -13.13 8.68
CA ILE A 203 -2.05 -13.08 7.70
C ILE A 203 -1.20 -14.34 7.85
N LEU A 204 -0.35 -14.61 6.86
CA LEU A 204 0.57 -15.72 6.84
C LEU A 204 1.97 -15.29 7.34
N PRO A 205 2.76 -16.18 7.94
CA PRO A 205 4.15 -15.91 8.22
C PRO A 205 4.96 -15.81 6.91
N PRO A 206 5.98 -14.95 6.82
CA PRO A 206 6.91 -14.93 5.70
C PRO A 206 7.93 -16.07 5.80
N LYS A 207 8.25 -16.71 4.68
CA LYS A 207 9.37 -17.66 4.55
C LYS A 207 10.44 -17.04 3.66
N VAL A 208 11.60 -16.74 4.22
CA VAL A 208 12.72 -16.14 3.47
C VAL A 208 13.61 -17.24 2.88
N VAL A 209 13.85 -17.18 1.58
CA VAL A 209 14.78 -18.03 0.85
C VAL A 209 15.86 -17.14 0.24
N VAL A 210 17.10 -17.39 0.62
CA VAL A 210 18.29 -16.70 0.09
C VAL A 210 19.00 -17.63 -0.85
N LYS A 211 19.07 -17.29 -2.14
CA LYS A 211 19.74 -18.10 -3.16
C LYS A 211 21.11 -17.50 -3.50
N GLN A 212 22.16 -18.24 -3.20
CA GLN A 212 23.54 -17.89 -3.60
C GLN A 212 23.71 -18.07 -5.11
N MET A 213 24.22 -17.05 -5.79
CA MET A 213 24.43 -17.05 -7.23
C MET A 213 25.87 -16.63 -7.56
N GLU A 214 26.37 -17.08 -8.72
CA GLU A 214 27.69 -16.66 -9.18
C GLU A 214 27.68 -15.22 -9.67
N MET A 215 28.81 -14.51 -9.47
CA MET A 215 29.00 -13.17 -10.02
C MET A 215 29.27 -13.24 -11.50
N VAL A 216 28.50 -12.49 -12.29
CA VAL A 216 28.65 -12.39 -13.73
C VAL A 216 28.75 -10.93 -14.15
N GLN A 217 29.69 -10.60 -15.02
CA GLN A 217 29.95 -9.21 -15.46
C GLN A 217 29.27 -8.86 -16.78
N ASP A 218 29.01 -9.81 -17.67
CA ASP A 218 28.32 -9.59 -18.95
C ASP A 218 26.82 -9.30 -18.71
N ARG A 219 26.29 -8.27 -19.38
CA ARG A 219 24.88 -7.86 -19.23
C ARG A 219 23.90 -8.90 -19.75
N GLN A 220 24.21 -9.56 -20.84
CA GLN A 220 23.32 -10.57 -21.41
C GLN A 220 23.24 -11.78 -20.47
N VAL A 221 24.40 -12.24 -19.99
CA VAL A 221 24.46 -13.33 -19.00
C VAL A 221 23.78 -12.93 -17.66
N ILE A 222 23.77 -11.66 -17.30
CA ILE A 222 23.02 -11.17 -16.12
C ILE A 222 21.51 -11.35 -16.32
N TYR A 223 20.95 -11.05 -17.48
CA TYR A 223 19.52 -11.23 -17.72
C TYR A 223 19.13 -12.71 -17.77
N ASP A 224 19.92 -13.55 -18.41
CA ASP A 224 19.71 -14.99 -18.42
C ASP A 224 19.80 -15.59 -17.02
N ARG A 225 20.77 -15.16 -16.23
CA ARG A 225 20.92 -15.60 -14.84
C ARG A 225 19.72 -15.17 -13.98
N ASP A 226 19.28 -13.90 -14.07
CA ASP A 226 18.14 -13.41 -13.32
C ASP A 226 16.84 -14.12 -13.76
N ALA A 227 16.71 -14.45 -15.05
CA ALA A 227 15.64 -15.27 -15.59
C ALA A 227 15.68 -16.69 -15.03
N ASN A 228 16.83 -17.37 -15.09
CA ASN A 228 17.01 -18.71 -14.54
C ASN A 228 16.70 -18.76 -13.05
N HIS A 229 17.15 -17.74 -12.25
CA HIS A 229 16.83 -17.66 -10.84
C HIS A 229 15.30 -17.60 -10.61
N LEU A 230 14.60 -16.79 -11.40
CA LEU A 230 13.15 -16.69 -11.31
C LEU A 230 12.49 -18.03 -11.66
N MET A 231 12.95 -18.69 -12.73
CA MET A 231 12.43 -20.00 -13.13
C MET A 231 12.71 -21.09 -12.10
N ASP A 232 13.94 -21.13 -11.56
CA ASP A 232 14.29 -22.05 -10.47
C ASP A 232 13.40 -21.83 -9.23
N THR A 233 13.09 -20.58 -8.91
CA THR A 233 12.17 -20.25 -7.79
C THR A 233 10.77 -20.78 -8.06
N ILE A 234 10.29 -20.67 -9.28
CA ILE A 234 8.97 -21.18 -9.68
C ILE A 234 8.95 -22.71 -9.58
N ASP A 235 9.96 -23.37 -10.12
CA ASP A 235 10.04 -24.82 -10.18
C ASP A 235 10.24 -25.43 -8.78
N ASP A 236 11.15 -24.86 -7.96
CA ASP A 236 11.48 -25.35 -6.62
C ASP A 236 10.33 -25.15 -5.60
N GLN A 237 9.59 -24.07 -5.72
CA GLN A 237 8.58 -23.69 -4.71
C GLN A 237 7.14 -23.92 -5.20
N ASN A 238 6.94 -24.30 -6.46
CA ASN A 238 5.62 -24.52 -7.08
C ASN A 238 4.62 -23.36 -6.82
N VAL A 239 5.09 -22.13 -6.99
CA VAL A 239 4.30 -20.90 -6.76
C VAL A 239 3.61 -20.46 -8.04
N GLY A 240 2.35 -20.08 -7.96
CA GLY A 240 1.55 -19.69 -9.12
C GLY A 240 1.46 -18.18 -9.39
N LYS A 241 1.62 -17.33 -8.36
CA LYS A 241 1.43 -15.88 -8.47
C LYS A 241 2.60 -15.13 -7.84
N ILE A 242 3.43 -14.53 -8.68
CA ILE A 242 4.75 -14.02 -8.30
C ILE A 242 4.87 -12.54 -8.59
N LEU A 243 5.37 -11.78 -7.60
CA LEU A 243 5.77 -10.38 -7.75
C LEU A 243 7.30 -10.29 -7.88
N VAL A 244 7.79 -9.66 -8.93
CA VAL A 244 9.22 -9.42 -9.15
C VAL A 244 9.54 -7.93 -9.01
N CYS A 245 10.39 -7.59 -8.04
CA CYS A 245 10.87 -6.24 -7.80
C CYS A 245 12.23 -6.03 -8.47
N ALA A 246 12.24 -5.41 -9.65
CA ALA A 246 13.46 -5.18 -10.43
C ALA A 246 14.24 -3.94 -9.99
N ARG A 247 15.55 -3.94 -10.25
CA ARG A 247 16.45 -2.83 -9.93
C ARG A 247 16.20 -1.59 -10.80
N THR A 248 15.92 -1.80 -12.07
CA THR A 248 15.72 -0.72 -13.06
C THR A 248 14.72 -1.13 -14.13
N THR A 249 14.12 -0.14 -14.80
CA THR A 249 13.34 -0.39 -16.02
C THR A 249 14.16 -1.09 -17.11
N LYS A 250 15.48 -0.80 -17.18
CA LYS A 250 16.38 -1.46 -18.15
C LYS A 250 16.52 -2.96 -17.86
N GLN A 251 16.60 -3.34 -16.57
CA GLN A 251 16.61 -4.77 -16.20
C GLN A 251 15.31 -5.46 -16.62
N LEU A 252 14.15 -4.84 -16.40
CA LEU A 252 12.86 -5.40 -16.83
C LEU A 252 12.80 -5.60 -18.33
N ILE A 253 13.22 -4.60 -19.12
CA ILE A 253 13.29 -4.72 -20.57
C ILE A 253 14.26 -5.84 -20.97
N GLY A 254 15.44 -5.93 -20.35
CA GLY A 254 16.42 -6.99 -20.63
C GLY A 254 15.87 -8.37 -20.33
N LEU A 255 15.21 -8.57 -19.18
CA LEU A 255 14.55 -9.84 -18.84
C LEU A 255 13.48 -10.26 -19.86
N THR A 256 12.69 -9.31 -20.36
CA THR A 256 11.58 -9.63 -21.26
C THR A 256 11.96 -9.70 -22.74
N THR A 257 13.11 -9.12 -23.15
CA THR A 257 13.49 -9.03 -24.57
C THR A 257 14.85 -9.63 -24.90
N GLN A 258 15.70 -9.91 -23.90
CA GLN A 258 17.09 -10.39 -24.08
C GLN A 258 17.37 -11.69 -23.31
N SER A 259 16.36 -12.32 -22.72
CA SER A 259 16.41 -13.66 -22.14
C SER A 259 15.22 -14.49 -22.61
N ASP A 260 15.26 -15.79 -22.40
CA ASP A 260 14.17 -16.72 -22.73
C ASP A 260 13.03 -16.70 -21.68
N LEU A 261 13.06 -15.79 -20.69
CA LEU A 261 12.10 -15.76 -19.57
C LEU A 261 10.64 -15.84 -20.00
N CYS A 262 10.24 -14.98 -20.96
CA CYS A 262 8.84 -14.90 -21.38
C CYS A 262 8.38 -16.20 -22.08
N LYS A 263 9.24 -16.82 -22.85
CA LYS A 263 9.00 -18.11 -23.49
C LYS A 263 8.88 -19.22 -22.45
N GLU A 264 9.84 -19.31 -21.54
CA GLU A 264 9.84 -20.32 -20.49
C GLU A 264 8.64 -20.20 -19.54
N LEU A 265 8.21 -18.98 -19.21
CA LEU A 265 6.98 -18.74 -18.46
C LEU A 265 5.76 -19.27 -19.21
N HIS A 266 5.65 -18.94 -20.51
CA HIS A 266 4.55 -19.42 -21.36
C HIS A 266 4.52 -20.96 -21.45
N ASP A 267 5.67 -21.60 -21.66
CA ASP A 267 5.79 -23.06 -21.75
C ASP A 267 5.33 -23.77 -20.45
N ARG A 268 5.42 -23.10 -19.30
CA ARG A 268 4.92 -23.57 -17.98
C ARG A 268 3.50 -23.10 -17.64
N GLY A 269 2.81 -22.47 -18.60
CA GLY A 269 1.44 -21.99 -18.45
C GLY A 269 1.29 -20.71 -17.60
N TYR A 270 2.37 -19.92 -17.46
CA TYR A 270 2.31 -18.59 -16.82
C TYR A 270 2.05 -17.50 -17.84
N SER A 271 1.17 -16.57 -17.48
CA SER A 271 1.13 -15.26 -18.11
C SER A 271 2.10 -14.31 -17.43
N TRP A 272 2.53 -13.26 -18.10
CA TRP A 272 3.39 -12.26 -17.49
C TRP A 272 2.88 -10.84 -17.69
N MET A 273 3.15 -10.00 -16.73
CA MET A 273 2.75 -8.60 -16.73
C MET A 273 3.95 -7.73 -16.35
N MET A 274 4.07 -6.57 -16.98
CA MET A 274 5.11 -5.61 -16.66
C MET A 274 4.53 -4.20 -16.65
N ILE A 275 4.88 -3.41 -15.65
CA ILE A 275 4.51 -1.99 -15.60
C ILE A 275 5.68 -1.12 -15.18
N THR A 276 5.95 -0.07 -15.98
CA THR A 276 6.95 0.96 -15.67
C THR A 276 6.46 2.33 -16.09
N SER A 277 7.05 3.39 -15.53
CA SER A 277 6.73 4.77 -15.94
C SER A 277 7.17 5.09 -17.39
N LYS A 278 8.15 4.35 -17.92
CA LYS A 278 8.71 4.59 -19.27
C LYS A 278 8.02 3.77 -20.36
N THR A 279 7.78 2.48 -20.10
CA THR A 279 7.21 1.57 -21.11
C THR A 279 5.68 1.55 -21.05
N GLY A 280 5.09 2.05 -19.96
CA GLY A 280 3.67 1.84 -19.66
C GLY A 280 3.40 0.44 -19.15
N ALA A 281 2.19 -0.05 -19.35
CA ALA A 281 1.72 -1.36 -18.94
C ALA A 281 1.72 -2.36 -20.11
N ILE A 282 2.19 -3.57 -19.85
CA ILE A 282 2.31 -4.65 -20.86
C ILE A 282 1.77 -5.93 -20.22
N ILE A 283 0.98 -6.69 -20.96
CA ILE A 283 0.47 -8.03 -20.62
C ILE A 283 0.79 -8.98 -21.76
N ASP A 284 1.52 -10.06 -21.50
CA ASP A 284 1.91 -11.07 -22.47
C ASP A 284 2.44 -10.48 -23.80
N GLY A 285 3.29 -9.44 -23.69
CA GLY A 285 3.88 -8.74 -24.82
C GLY A 285 3.02 -7.64 -25.45
N GLN A 286 1.74 -7.51 -25.08
CA GLN A 286 0.83 -6.50 -25.61
C GLN A 286 0.76 -5.28 -24.71
N LYS A 287 0.90 -4.08 -25.31
CA LYS A 287 0.75 -2.82 -24.58
C LYS A 287 -0.73 -2.56 -24.31
N VAL A 288 -1.03 -2.27 -23.05
CA VAL A 288 -2.39 -1.95 -22.57
C VAL A 288 -2.41 -0.61 -21.84
N ASN A 289 -3.59 -0.05 -21.60
CA ASN A 289 -3.73 1.08 -20.69
C ASN A 289 -3.60 0.62 -19.22
N ARG A 290 -3.46 1.56 -18.30
CA ARG A 290 -3.27 1.25 -16.87
C ARG A 290 -4.51 0.62 -16.23
N GLU A 291 -5.67 1.05 -16.60
CA GLU A 291 -6.95 0.55 -16.11
C GLU A 291 -7.08 -0.94 -16.44
N VAL A 292 -6.97 -1.31 -17.72
CA VAL A 292 -6.98 -2.71 -18.16
C VAL A 292 -5.90 -3.55 -17.45
N PHE A 293 -4.71 -2.98 -17.22
CA PHE A 293 -3.66 -3.68 -16.49
C PHE A 293 -4.08 -4.02 -15.06
N PHE A 294 -4.62 -3.06 -14.32
CA PHE A 294 -5.00 -3.28 -12.92
C PHE A 294 -6.26 -4.14 -12.78
N ASP A 295 -7.22 -3.99 -13.68
CA ASP A 295 -8.42 -4.85 -13.74
C ASP A 295 -8.03 -6.30 -14.01
N THR A 296 -7.15 -6.52 -14.98
CA THR A 296 -6.62 -7.86 -15.28
C THR A 296 -5.84 -8.43 -14.11
N LEU A 297 -4.98 -7.62 -13.46
CA LEU A 297 -4.20 -8.05 -12.29
C LEU A 297 -5.12 -8.45 -11.13
N ASN A 298 -6.18 -7.69 -10.88
CA ASN A 298 -7.17 -7.99 -9.85
C ASN A 298 -7.98 -9.26 -10.19
N SER A 299 -8.41 -9.40 -11.43
CA SER A 299 -9.12 -10.59 -11.91
C SER A 299 -8.24 -11.85 -11.79
N TRP A 300 -7.00 -11.80 -12.29
CA TRP A 300 -6.06 -12.92 -12.17
C TRP A 300 -5.68 -13.21 -10.72
N GLY A 301 -5.61 -12.19 -9.88
CA GLY A 301 -5.36 -12.35 -8.45
C GLY A 301 -6.43 -13.18 -7.75
N LYS A 302 -7.69 -12.99 -8.12
CA LYS A 302 -8.86 -13.71 -7.57
C LYS A 302 -9.04 -15.11 -8.17
N ASP A 303 -8.54 -15.35 -9.38
CA ASP A 303 -8.65 -16.66 -10.05
C ASP A 303 -7.60 -17.64 -9.51
N SER A 304 -8.02 -18.64 -8.75
CA SER A 304 -7.14 -19.65 -8.15
C SER A 304 -6.42 -20.54 -9.18
N SER A 305 -6.95 -20.67 -10.39
CA SER A 305 -6.36 -21.46 -11.47
C SER A 305 -5.30 -20.69 -12.26
N LYS A 306 -5.32 -19.36 -12.23
CA LYS A 306 -4.43 -18.51 -13.00
C LYS A 306 -3.03 -18.45 -12.41
N LYS A 307 -2.03 -18.73 -13.25
CA LYS A 307 -0.61 -18.53 -12.91
C LYS A 307 -0.09 -17.29 -13.62
N PHE A 308 0.60 -16.42 -12.88
CA PHE A 308 1.20 -15.23 -13.50
C PHE A 308 2.42 -14.70 -12.74
N VAL A 309 3.26 -13.97 -13.47
CA VAL A 309 4.37 -13.20 -12.93
C VAL A 309 4.14 -11.73 -13.24
N VAL A 310 4.06 -10.89 -12.21
CA VAL A 310 3.99 -9.45 -12.38
C VAL A 310 5.32 -8.80 -12.01
N MET A 311 5.88 -8.01 -12.93
CA MET A 311 7.20 -7.41 -12.81
C MET A 311 7.09 -5.89 -12.74
N HIS A 312 7.79 -5.27 -11.78
CA HIS A 312 7.80 -3.81 -11.67
C HIS A 312 9.14 -3.27 -11.14
N HIS A 313 9.33 -1.97 -11.33
CA HIS A 313 10.45 -1.25 -10.73
C HIS A 313 10.03 -0.41 -9.52
N SER A 314 8.96 0.40 -9.62
CA SER A 314 8.53 1.31 -8.54
C SER A 314 7.01 1.45 -8.42
N ILE A 315 6.25 1.23 -9.48
CA ILE A 315 4.82 1.56 -9.53
C ILE A 315 3.99 0.73 -8.54
N LEU A 316 4.33 -0.54 -8.36
CA LEU A 316 3.63 -1.43 -7.44
C LEU A 316 4.19 -1.41 -6.01
N SER A 317 5.17 -0.55 -5.69
CA SER A 317 5.79 -0.55 -4.35
C SER A 317 4.92 0.08 -3.27
N GLU A 318 3.93 0.89 -3.61
CA GLU A 318 3.08 1.57 -2.64
C GLU A 318 1.59 1.31 -2.90
N GLY A 319 0.89 0.79 -1.90
CA GLY A 319 -0.57 0.86 -1.77
C GLY A 319 -1.42 -0.04 -2.68
N ILE A 320 -0.94 -0.55 -3.80
CA ILE A 320 -1.76 -1.35 -4.71
C ILE A 320 -2.01 -2.73 -4.13
N ASN A 321 -3.26 -3.06 -3.95
CA ASN A 321 -3.66 -4.38 -3.52
C ASN A 321 -3.57 -5.38 -4.68
N VAL A 322 -2.68 -6.35 -4.59
CA VAL A 322 -2.64 -7.50 -5.49
C VAL A 322 -3.08 -8.72 -4.69
N ASN A 323 -4.28 -9.20 -4.97
CA ASN A 323 -4.80 -10.37 -4.31
C ASN A 323 -4.07 -11.64 -4.72
N GLY A 324 -3.98 -12.62 -3.83
CA GLY A 324 -3.52 -13.96 -4.12
C GLY A 324 -2.02 -14.11 -4.43
N LEU A 325 -1.17 -13.08 -4.29
CA LEU A 325 0.28 -13.23 -4.46
C LEU A 325 0.84 -14.28 -3.48
N GLU A 326 1.68 -15.17 -4.00
CA GLU A 326 2.26 -16.28 -3.25
C GLU A 326 3.74 -16.04 -2.94
N ALA A 327 4.46 -15.39 -3.86
CA ALA A 327 5.88 -15.11 -3.73
C ALA A 327 6.26 -13.70 -4.16
N VAL A 328 7.32 -13.18 -3.54
CA VAL A 328 8.05 -12.01 -4.03
C VAL A 328 9.51 -12.36 -4.28
N VAL A 329 10.06 -11.88 -5.39
CA VAL A 329 11.48 -11.99 -5.73
C VAL A 329 12.11 -10.59 -5.76
N PHE A 330 13.08 -10.36 -4.88
CA PHE A 330 13.80 -9.10 -4.81
C PHE A 330 15.07 -9.11 -5.68
N LEU A 331 15.01 -8.51 -6.85
CA LEU A 331 16.18 -8.27 -7.71
C LEU A 331 16.87 -6.92 -7.43
N ARG A 332 16.45 -6.21 -6.37
CA ARG A 332 16.99 -4.91 -5.95
C ARG A 332 17.07 -4.76 -4.44
N SER A 333 17.92 -3.84 -3.97
CA SER A 333 17.85 -3.36 -2.60
C SER A 333 16.72 -2.34 -2.43
N MET A 334 16.04 -2.38 -1.29
CA MET A 334 15.01 -1.42 -0.87
C MET A 334 15.30 -0.96 0.56
N ASP A 335 14.62 0.09 1.00
CA ASP A 335 14.59 0.48 2.41
C ASP A 335 13.69 -0.45 3.24
N TYR A 336 13.73 -0.30 4.56
CA TYR A 336 12.96 -1.13 5.48
C TYR A 336 11.45 -1.03 5.25
N ILE A 337 10.93 0.16 4.94
CA ILE A 337 9.53 0.40 4.65
C ILE A 337 9.12 -0.36 3.39
N GLY A 338 9.88 -0.17 2.31
CA GLY A 338 9.60 -0.83 1.03
C GLY A 338 9.66 -2.36 1.12
N ILE A 339 10.61 -2.92 1.88
CA ILE A 339 10.69 -4.36 2.13
C ILE A 339 9.47 -4.84 2.92
N SER A 340 9.14 -4.19 4.04
CA SER A 340 8.01 -4.56 4.88
C SER A 340 6.69 -4.52 4.12
N GLN A 341 6.44 -3.46 3.35
CA GLN A 341 5.25 -3.33 2.51
C GLN A 341 5.18 -4.37 1.40
N THR A 342 6.32 -4.72 0.81
CA THR A 342 6.38 -5.73 -0.26
C THR A 342 6.15 -7.13 0.29
N ILE A 343 6.73 -7.48 1.45
CA ILE A 343 6.44 -8.74 2.17
C ILE A 343 4.95 -8.79 2.52
N GLY A 344 4.39 -7.68 3.00
CA GLY A 344 2.97 -7.55 3.33
C GLY A 344 2.00 -7.93 2.20
N ARG A 345 2.46 -7.95 0.93
CA ARG A 345 1.63 -8.37 -0.21
C ARG A 345 1.52 -9.87 -0.36
N VAL A 346 2.57 -10.61 -0.01
CA VAL A 346 2.63 -12.07 -0.19
C VAL A 346 2.17 -12.85 1.04
N ILE A 347 2.03 -12.19 2.17
CA ILE A 347 1.53 -12.82 3.41
C ILE A 347 0.02 -12.73 3.57
N ARG A 348 -0.69 -12.10 2.65
CA ARG A 348 -2.16 -12.08 2.66
C ARG A 348 -2.71 -13.46 2.40
N LEU A 349 -3.83 -13.76 3.03
CA LEU A 349 -4.58 -14.98 2.74
C LEU A 349 -5.01 -14.96 1.27
N GLY A 350 -4.80 -16.06 0.57
CA GLY A 350 -5.24 -16.26 -0.81
C GLY A 350 -6.27 -17.40 -0.88
N ASP A 351 -6.79 -17.65 -2.09
CA ASP A 351 -7.77 -18.74 -2.33
C ASP A 351 -7.15 -20.16 -2.26
N ARG A 352 -5.81 -20.27 -2.30
CA ARG A 352 -5.10 -21.55 -2.20
C ARG A 352 -4.79 -21.87 -0.73
N GLN A 353 -4.62 -23.14 -0.40
CA GLN A 353 -4.15 -23.63 0.90
C GLN A 353 -2.66 -23.28 1.14
N LYS A 354 -2.38 -22.01 1.19
CA LYS A 354 -1.09 -21.41 1.37
C LYS A 354 -0.82 -21.25 2.87
N THR A 355 0.35 -21.69 3.34
CA THR A 355 0.73 -21.65 4.76
C THR A 355 1.76 -20.55 5.08
N PHE A 356 2.38 -19.96 4.07
CA PHE A 356 3.37 -18.88 4.21
C PHE A 356 3.41 -17.98 2.98
N GLY A 357 3.96 -16.78 3.14
CA GLY A 357 4.35 -15.90 2.02
C GLY A 357 5.81 -16.09 1.69
N LEU A 358 6.14 -16.48 0.46
CA LEU A 358 7.51 -16.72 0.04
C LEU A 358 8.24 -15.42 -0.28
N VAL A 359 9.44 -15.24 0.27
CA VAL A 359 10.31 -14.08 0.01
C VAL A 359 11.66 -14.57 -0.49
N CYS A 360 11.96 -14.34 -1.77
CA CYS A 360 13.20 -14.78 -2.39
C CYS A 360 14.16 -13.63 -2.61
N VAL A 361 15.43 -13.80 -2.21
CA VAL A 361 16.50 -12.83 -2.39
C VAL A 361 17.70 -13.49 -3.05
N PRO A 362 18.01 -13.19 -4.33
CA PRO A 362 19.24 -13.65 -4.96
C PRO A 362 20.44 -12.90 -4.40
N VAL A 363 21.49 -13.62 -4.05
CA VAL A 363 22.74 -13.07 -3.51
C VAL A 363 23.87 -13.42 -4.46
N TYR A 364 24.30 -12.46 -5.27
CA TYR A 364 25.39 -12.59 -6.22
C TYR A 364 26.36 -11.40 -6.21
N ASP A 365 26.02 -10.35 -5.46
CA ASP A 365 26.82 -9.16 -5.29
C ASP A 365 26.63 -8.54 -3.90
N LYS A 366 27.33 -7.44 -3.62
CA LYS A 366 27.18 -6.70 -2.36
C LYS A 366 25.74 -6.18 -2.14
N VAL A 367 25.00 -5.91 -3.21
CA VAL A 367 23.60 -5.44 -3.14
C VAL A 367 22.69 -6.57 -2.67
N GLY A 368 22.85 -7.78 -3.20
CA GLY A 368 22.12 -8.97 -2.78
C GLY A 368 22.37 -9.29 -1.30
N ILE A 369 23.64 -9.26 -0.84
CA ILE A 369 24.00 -9.45 0.57
C ILE A 369 23.33 -8.39 1.46
N SER A 370 23.39 -7.13 1.05
CA SER A 370 22.72 -6.04 1.79
C SER A 370 21.22 -6.21 1.84
N THR A 371 20.60 -6.64 0.73
CA THR A 371 19.15 -6.88 0.63
C THR A 371 18.74 -8.03 1.52
N SER A 372 19.45 -9.16 1.50
CA SER A 372 19.10 -10.32 2.33
C SER A 372 19.17 -10.00 3.82
N ARG A 373 20.20 -9.26 4.26
CA ARG A 373 20.34 -8.80 5.66
C ARG A 373 19.18 -7.89 6.07
N LYS A 374 18.76 -6.97 5.20
CA LYS A 374 17.62 -6.08 5.47
C LYS A 374 16.31 -6.85 5.52
N VAL A 375 16.09 -7.78 4.59
CA VAL A 375 14.90 -8.64 4.59
C VAL A 375 14.84 -9.45 5.89
N GLN A 376 15.93 -10.08 6.29
CA GLN A 376 15.99 -10.82 7.53
C GLN A 376 15.71 -9.93 8.75
N ALA A 377 16.33 -8.75 8.82
CA ALA A 377 16.10 -7.81 9.91
C ALA A 377 14.63 -7.32 9.96
N VAL A 378 13.97 -7.13 8.83
CA VAL A 378 12.52 -6.81 8.79
C VAL A 378 11.70 -7.98 9.30
N VAL A 379 12.01 -9.21 8.88
CA VAL A 379 11.28 -10.40 9.34
C VAL A 379 11.45 -10.60 10.84
N ASP A 380 12.69 -10.50 11.34
CA ASP A 380 12.98 -10.65 12.78
C ASP A 380 12.27 -9.58 13.61
N THR A 381 12.33 -8.30 13.18
CA THR A 381 11.69 -7.20 13.90
C THR A 381 10.16 -7.31 13.86
N VAL A 382 9.60 -7.51 12.68
CA VAL A 382 8.13 -7.41 12.48
C VAL A 382 7.42 -8.70 12.87
N PHE A 383 7.95 -9.85 12.44
CA PHE A 383 7.23 -11.13 12.56
C PHE A 383 7.67 -11.99 13.76
N HIS A 384 8.87 -11.76 14.30
CA HIS A 384 9.33 -12.48 15.51
C HIS A 384 9.21 -11.61 16.76
N GLN A 385 9.65 -10.35 16.71
CA GLN A 385 9.60 -9.44 17.85
C GLN A 385 8.26 -8.69 17.98
N GLY A 386 7.48 -8.61 16.90
CA GLY A 386 6.19 -7.92 16.86
C GLY A 386 6.28 -6.39 16.85
N GLU A 387 7.47 -5.86 16.55
CA GLU A 387 7.71 -4.43 16.44
C GLU A 387 7.49 -3.93 15.01
N PRO A 388 6.95 -2.72 14.79
CA PRO A 388 6.82 -2.18 13.46
C PRO A 388 8.19 -1.90 12.83
N ALA A 389 8.29 -2.01 11.50
CA ALA A 389 9.49 -1.60 10.78
C ALA A 389 9.59 -0.06 10.79
N ILE A 390 10.37 0.49 11.71
CA ILE A 390 10.55 1.94 11.86
C ILE A 390 11.69 2.40 10.95
N SER A 391 11.42 3.40 10.12
CA SER A 391 12.46 4.13 9.39
C SER A 391 12.79 5.43 10.12
N VAL A 392 14.07 5.75 10.25
CA VAL A 392 14.54 6.97 10.94
C VAL A 392 15.21 7.91 9.95
N ILE A 393 14.66 9.13 9.84
CA ILE A 393 15.27 10.23 9.08
C ILE A 393 16.47 10.72 9.88
N LYS A 394 17.66 10.46 9.32
CA LYS A 394 18.93 10.98 9.84
C LYS A 394 19.29 12.30 9.14
N ARG A 395 20.31 12.98 9.66
CA ARG A 395 20.84 14.24 9.09
C ARG A 395 21.21 14.15 7.63
#